data_c4dcb3b45b98ab8062f77a83b98ebdef
#
_entry.id   c4dcb3b45b98ab8062f77a83b98ebdef
#
_cell.length_a   1.000
_cell.length_b   1.000
_cell.length_c   1.000
_cell.angle_alpha   90.00
_cell.angle_beta   90.00
_cell.angle_gamma   90.00
#
_symmetry.space_group_name_H-M   'P 1'
#
loop_
_entity.id
_entity.type
_entity.pdbx_description
1 polymer ?
#
loop_
_entity_poly.entity_id
_entity_poly.type
_entity_poly.pdbx_seq_one_letter_code
_entity_poly.pdbx_strand_id
1 'polypeptide(L)'
;KSIISLKNIKLSNYGYNKNWITGELFGKKFKLKKNSSFEKINFELENSGFSSEISLDEKKEENFISGSFKSKILNTNIKSKFNINNKKLNIFDSYFRNKNISFKNKSLVIFDPFLEINSIINIEDLNFEIFKKLNLERLLGKKNIIKELNLKKEIIYKSNKFSNDLIEDMNLKIDLAYGRANYVKKFLISDNLFKCVGNINLLDEFPLLFFDCSVELNNNKFFKNFSIRSNNKFKP
;
A
#
# COMPACT_ATOMS: atom_id res chain seq x y z
N LYS A 1 -4.76 21.62 -5.44
CA LYS A 1 -4.30 21.71 -4.04
C LYS A 1 -3.21 20.68 -3.82
N SER A 2 -2.09 21.08 -3.21
CA SER A 2 -0.96 20.18 -2.92
C SER A 2 -1.34 19.24 -1.78
N ILE A 3 -1.27 17.93 -2.01
CA ILE A 3 -1.48 16.88 -0.99
C ILE A 3 -0.32 16.86 0.02
N ILE A 4 0.87 17.33 -0.40
CA ILE A 4 2.09 17.36 0.41
C ILE A 4 2.51 18.80 0.61
N SER A 5 2.69 19.22 1.87
CA SER A 5 3.19 20.53 2.24
C SER A 5 4.65 20.39 2.69
N LEU A 6 5.54 21.10 1.99
CA LEU A 6 6.94 21.28 2.39
C LEU A 6 7.10 22.65 3.02
N LYS A 7 7.81 22.73 4.16
CA LYS A 7 8.07 23.97 4.89
C LYS A 7 9.57 24.14 5.13
N ASN A 8 9.98 25.38 5.37
CA ASN A 8 11.36 25.73 5.81
C ASN A 8 12.48 25.16 4.92
N ILE A 9 12.26 25.19 3.58
CA ILE A 9 13.22 24.62 2.63
C ILE A 9 14.48 25.49 2.61
N LYS A 10 15.64 24.85 2.81
CA LYS A 10 16.97 25.46 2.72
C LYS A 10 17.86 24.65 1.78
N LEU A 11 18.50 25.32 0.84
CA LEU A 11 19.52 24.75 -0.02
C LEU A 11 20.89 25.13 0.52
N SER A 12 21.76 24.14 0.71
CA SER A 12 23.16 24.33 1.09
C SER A 12 24.06 23.74 0.04
N ASN A 13 24.96 24.56 -0.49
CA ASN A 13 25.96 24.18 -1.48
C ASN A 13 27.35 24.54 -0.96
N TYR A 14 28.07 23.54 -0.43
CA TYR A 14 29.47 23.70 0.03
C TYR A 14 30.39 22.91 -0.90
N GLY A 15 30.72 23.52 -2.05
CA GLY A 15 31.58 22.89 -3.06
C GLY A 15 30.91 21.78 -3.85
N TYR A 16 31.67 21.19 -4.78
CA TYR A 16 31.12 20.22 -5.77
C TYR A 16 30.46 18.97 -5.21
N ASN A 17 30.78 18.56 -3.97
CA ASN A 17 30.37 17.27 -3.41
C ASN A 17 29.40 17.35 -2.22
N LYS A 18 28.95 18.53 -1.82
CA LYS A 18 28.13 18.70 -0.59
C LYS A 18 26.86 19.51 -0.85
N ASN A 19 26.09 19.07 -1.84
CA ASN A 19 24.78 19.65 -2.12
C ASN A 19 23.72 18.93 -1.32
N TRP A 20 23.01 19.66 -0.44
CA TRP A 20 21.86 19.12 0.26
C TRP A 20 20.72 20.12 0.37
N ILE A 21 19.53 19.59 0.37
CA ILE A 21 18.30 20.30 0.67
C ILE A 21 17.81 19.83 2.02
N THR A 22 17.48 20.74 2.91
CA THR A 22 16.82 20.45 4.17
C THR A 22 15.47 21.15 4.21
N GLY A 23 14.55 20.65 5.01
CA GLY A 23 13.23 21.25 5.19
C GLY A 23 12.41 20.43 6.17
N GLU A 24 11.11 20.68 6.17
CA GLU A 24 10.16 19.96 6.99
C GLU A 24 9.08 19.29 6.09
N LEU A 25 8.80 18.04 6.39
CA LEU A 25 7.77 17.22 5.77
C LEU A 25 6.96 16.51 6.87
N PHE A 26 5.65 16.70 6.91
CA PHE A 26 4.78 16.14 7.96
C PHE A 26 5.22 16.48 9.39
N GLY A 27 5.77 17.71 9.61
CA GLY A 27 6.29 18.16 10.91
C GLY A 27 7.60 17.52 11.35
N LYS A 28 8.31 16.82 10.46
CA LYS A 28 9.64 16.25 10.71
C LYS A 28 10.65 16.85 9.74
N LYS A 29 11.86 17.08 10.25
CA LYS A 29 12.97 17.56 9.42
C LYS A 29 13.39 16.47 8.44
N PHE A 30 13.65 16.87 7.20
CA PHE A 30 14.23 15.99 6.21
C PHE A 30 15.56 16.53 5.69
N LYS A 31 16.37 15.61 5.20
CA LYS A 31 17.61 15.92 4.49
C LYS A 31 17.67 15.14 3.19
N LEU A 32 17.85 15.85 2.09
CA LEU A 32 18.06 15.29 0.78
C LEU A 32 19.49 15.62 0.35
N LYS A 33 20.28 14.61 0.07
CA LYS A 33 21.65 14.71 -0.42
C LYS A 33 21.70 14.21 -1.85
N LYS A 34 22.46 14.88 -2.70
CA LYS A 34 22.68 14.54 -4.07
C LYS A 34 24.17 14.36 -4.32
N ASN A 35 24.56 13.33 -5.07
CA ASN A 35 25.94 13.20 -5.50
C ASN A 35 26.24 14.14 -6.69
N SER A 36 27.51 14.31 -7.01
CA SER A 36 27.98 15.23 -8.08
C SER A 36 27.45 14.86 -9.46
N SER A 37 27.29 13.58 -9.77
CA SER A 37 26.80 13.08 -11.06
C SER A 37 25.28 13.11 -11.21
N PHE A 38 24.53 13.51 -10.16
CA PHE A 38 23.07 13.52 -10.14
C PHE A 38 22.38 12.15 -10.27
N GLU A 39 23.14 11.08 -10.29
CA GLU A 39 22.64 9.71 -10.45
C GLU A 39 22.06 9.14 -9.16
N LYS A 40 22.55 9.61 -8.00
CA LYS A 40 22.11 9.15 -6.68
C LYS A 40 21.61 10.28 -5.81
N ILE A 41 20.43 10.07 -5.28
CA ILE A 41 19.75 10.98 -4.35
C ILE A 41 19.46 10.21 -3.07
N ASN A 42 19.96 10.68 -1.94
CA ASN A 42 19.65 10.12 -0.63
C ASN A 42 18.68 11.02 0.09
N PHE A 43 17.55 10.47 0.54
CA PHE A 43 16.55 11.15 1.34
C PHE A 43 16.48 10.52 2.72
N GLU A 44 16.48 11.33 3.75
CA GLU A 44 16.36 10.91 5.15
C GLU A 44 15.34 11.80 5.85
N LEU A 45 14.44 11.19 6.59
CA LEU A 45 13.49 11.88 7.46
C LEU A 45 13.92 11.66 8.91
N GLU A 46 14.41 12.73 9.54
CA GLU A 46 15.01 12.68 10.87
C GLU A 46 14.03 12.10 11.92
N ASN A 47 14.54 11.29 12.81
CA ASN A 47 13.78 10.67 13.92
C ASN A 47 12.52 9.89 13.48
N SER A 48 12.51 9.36 12.24
CA SER A 48 11.40 8.58 11.73
C SER A 48 11.75 7.12 11.42
N GLY A 49 13.06 6.81 11.38
CA GLY A 49 13.56 5.53 10.86
C GLY A 49 13.34 5.35 9.36
N PHE A 50 13.02 6.45 8.63
CA PHE A 50 12.86 6.43 7.17
C PHE A 50 14.11 6.96 6.49
N SER A 51 14.67 6.16 5.59
CA SER A 51 15.72 6.57 4.66
C SER A 51 15.45 5.97 3.28
N SER A 52 15.84 6.67 2.23
CA SER A 52 15.68 6.22 0.85
C SER A 52 16.88 6.62 0.01
N GLU A 53 17.36 5.70 -0.81
CA GLU A 53 18.32 5.93 -1.86
C GLU A 53 17.61 5.78 -3.21
N ILE A 54 17.64 6.81 -4.03
CA ILE A 54 17.10 6.83 -5.37
C ILE A 54 18.28 6.87 -6.32
N SER A 55 18.35 5.91 -7.25
CA SER A 55 19.35 5.88 -8.32
C SER A 55 18.64 6.12 -9.64
N LEU A 56 19.12 7.10 -10.41
CA LEU A 56 18.59 7.42 -11.73
C LEU A 56 19.46 6.73 -12.79
N ASP A 57 18.82 6.26 -13.86
CA ASP A 57 19.51 5.62 -14.98
C ASP A 57 20.12 6.69 -15.91
N GLU A 58 21.30 6.43 -16.45
CA GLU A 58 22.00 7.36 -17.36
C GLU A 58 21.28 7.54 -18.70
N LYS A 59 20.59 6.52 -19.18
CA LYS A 59 19.83 6.59 -20.42
C LYS A 59 18.55 7.39 -20.23
N LYS A 60 18.55 8.60 -20.70
CA LYS A 60 17.34 9.43 -20.82
C LYS A 60 16.68 9.07 -22.15
N GLU A 61 15.62 8.30 -22.13
CA GLU A 61 14.63 8.37 -23.21
C GLU A 61 14.00 9.76 -23.15
N GLU A 62 13.77 10.39 -24.31
CA GLU A 62 13.40 11.82 -24.39
C GLU A 62 12.20 12.24 -23.53
N ASN A 63 11.38 11.29 -23.05
CA ASN A 63 10.17 11.58 -22.29
C ASN A 63 10.08 10.89 -20.93
N PHE A 64 11.08 10.11 -20.50
CA PHE A 64 11.03 9.35 -19.26
C PHE A 64 12.31 9.49 -18.43
N ILE A 65 12.13 9.60 -17.13
CA ILE A 65 13.19 9.43 -16.14
C ILE A 65 13.01 8.06 -15.52
N SER A 66 13.96 7.17 -15.72
CA SER A 66 13.96 5.82 -15.13
C SER A 66 14.94 5.74 -13.98
N GLY A 67 14.71 4.76 -13.11
CA GLY A 67 15.60 4.52 -11.99
C GLY A 67 15.11 3.43 -11.04
N SER A 68 15.81 3.34 -9.93
CA SER A 68 15.44 2.45 -8.83
C SER A 68 15.46 3.20 -7.51
N PHE A 69 14.67 2.73 -6.56
CA PHE A 69 14.79 3.19 -5.19
C PHE A 69 14.93 2.02 -4.21
N LYS A 70 15.71 2.25 -3.17
CA LYS A 70 15.84 1.40 -2.00
C LYS A 70 15.48 2.23 -0.79
N SER A 71 14.48 1.80 -0.04
CA SER A 71 14.03 2.52 1.14
C SER A 71 14.04 1.59 2.34
N LYS A 72 14.33 2.18 3.49
CA LYS A 72 14.19 1.52 4.79
C LYS A 72 13.22 2.34 5.63
N ILE A 73 12.21 1.68 6.14
CA ILE A 73 11.24 2.27 7.07
C ILE A 73 11.24 1.41 8.32
N LEU A 74 11.87 1.90 9.41
CA LEU A 74 12.12 1.12 10.62
C LEU A 74 12.84 -0.21 10.26
N ASN A 75 12.18 -1.35 10.47
CA ASN A 75 12.71 -2.69 10.18
C ASN A 75 12.24 -3.25 8.84
N THR A 76 11.73 -2.41 7.95
CA THR A 76 11.17 -2.80 6.66
C THR A 76 12.06 -2.33 5.53
N ASN A 77 12.39 -3.22 4.61
CA ASN A 77 13.15 -2.90 3.40
C ASN A 77 12.19 -2.89 2.19
N ILE A 78 12.31 -1.86 1.39
CA ILE A 78 11.58 -1.68 0.13
C ILE A 78 12.60 -1.50 -0.98
N LYS A 79 12.42 -2.23 -2.07
CA LYS A 79 13.19 -2.05 -3.31
C LYS A 79 12.21 -1.98 -4.46
N SER A 80 12.46 -1.10 -5.43
CA SER A 80 11.61 -0.98 -6.60
C SER A 80 12.36 -0.31 -7.74
N LYS A 81 11.90 -0.58 -8.97
CA LYS A 81 12.24 0.21 -10.14
C LYS A 81 11.07 1.10 -10.51
N PHE A 82 11.35 2.19 -11.17
CA PHE A 82 10.34 3.12 -11.63
C PHE A 82 10.71 3.76 -12.97
N ASN A 83 9.69 4.19 -13.68
CA ASN A 83 9.81 5.20 -14.72
C ASN A 83 8.75 6.27 -14.50
N ILE A 84 9.13 7.51 -14.74
CA ILE A 84 8.29 8.69 -14.50
C ILE A 84 8.37 9.64 -15.71
N ASN A 85 7.22 10.18 -16.07
CA ASN A 85 7.10 11.34 -16.94
C ASN A 85 6.22 12.40 -16.24
N ASN A 86 5.92 13.49 -16.95
CA ASN A 86 5.12 14.59 -16.38
C ASN A 86 3.73 14.19 -15.90
N LYS A 87 3.17 13.07 -16.38
CA LYS A 87 1.79 12.67 -16.12
C LYS A 87 1.66 11.38 -15.34
N LYS A 88 2.67 10.50 -15.39
CA LYS A 88 2.57 9.13 -14.88
C LYS A 88 3.86 8.69 -14.20
N LEU A 89 3.71 7.97 -13.09
CA LEU A 89 4.78 7.23 -12.44
C LEU A 89 4.39 5.75 -12.45
N ASN A 90 5.21 4.93 -13.11
CA ASN A 90 5.07 3.49 -13.11
C ASN A 90 6.10 2.88 -12.17
N ILE A 91 5.65 2.07 -11.21
CA ILE A 91 6.47 1.36 -10.23
C ILE A 91 6.37 -0.12 -10.52
N PHE A 92 7.51 -0.76 -10.72
CA PHE A 92 7.61 -2.18 -11.08
C PHE A 92 8.80 -2.83 -10.40
N ASP A 93 8.92 -4.16 -10.50
CA ASP A 93 9.96 -4.94 -9.82
C ASP A 93 10.09 -4.57 -8.33
N SER A 94 8.95 -4.28 -7.72
CA SER A 94 8.88 -3.81 -6.35
C SER A 94 8.82 -4.97 -5.38
N TYR A 95 9.62 -4.89 -4.34
CA TYR A 95 9.70 -5.87 -3.28
C TYR A 95 9.70 -5.20 -1.92
N PHE A 96 8.81 -5.65 -1.06
CA PHE A 96 8.67 -5.21 0.32
C PHE A 96 8.85 -6.41 1.24
N ARG A 97 9.67 -6.27 2.29
CA ARG A 97 9.87 -7.33 3.28
C ARG A 97 10.10 -6.78 4.66
N ASN A 98 9.38 -7.34 5.61
CA ASN A 98 9.68 -7.27 7.03
C ASN A 98 9.44 -8.64 7.69
N LYS A 99 9.48 -8.71 9.03
CA LYS A 99 9.28 -9.98 9.76
C LYS A 99 7.86 -10.55 9.69
N ASN A 100 6.87 -9.73 9.32
CA ASN A 100 5.44 -10.13 9.37
C ASN A 100 4.81 -10.26 7.99
N ILE A 101 5.39 -9.64 6.97
CA ILE A 101 4.83 -9.64 5.63
C ILE A 101 5.91 -9.42 4.58
N SER A 102 5.82 -10.15 3.49
CA SER A 102 6.55 -9.87 2.26
C SER A 102 5.60 -9.83 1.07
N PHE A 103 5.82 -8.91 0.15
CA PHE A 103 5.01 -8.80 -1.05
C PHE A 103 5.76 -8.14 -2.21
N LYS A 104 5.31 -8.44 -3.42
CA LYS A 104 5.63 -7.72 -4.65
C LYS A 104 4.52 -6.76 -4.99
N ASN A 105 4.88 -5.61 -5.53
CA ASN A 105 3.93 -4.58 -5.93
C ASN A 105 4.21 -4.08 -7.34
N LYS A 106 3.14 -3.86 -8.10
CA LYS A 106 3.15 -3.08 -9.35
C LYS A 106 2.15 -1.96 -9.19
N SER A 107 2.55 -0.72 -9.48
CA SER A 107 1.66 0.43 -9.34
C SER A 107 1.85 1.40 -10.48
N LEU A 108 0.75 1.95 -10.93
CA LEU A 108 0.68 3.08 -11.84
C LEU A 108 0.03 4.25 -11.11
N VAL A 109 0.75 5.35 -11.00
CA VAL A 109 0.23 6.61 -10.45
C VAL A 109 0.07 7.59 -11.60
N ILE A 110 -1.11 8.12 -11.76
CA ILE A 110 -1.48 9.13 -12.77
C ILE A 110 -1.68 10.44 -12.02
N PHE A 111 -1.01 11.51 -12.46
CA PHE A 111 -1.05 12.81 -11.78
C PHE A 111 -2.02 13.80 -12.44
N ASP A 112 -2.32 13.60 -13.72
CA ASP A 112 -3.11 14.52 -14.52
C ASP A 112 -4.19 13.74 -15.32
N PRO A 113 -5.49 14.14 -15.29
CA PRO A 113 -6.01 15.36 -14.66
C PRO A 113 -6.27 15.25 -13.14
N PHE A 114 -6.32 14.03 -12.58
CA PHE A 114 -6.54 13.77 -11.16
C PHE A 114 -5.56 12.71 -10.66
N LEU A 115 -5.25 12.77 -9.37
CA LEU A 115 -4.42 11.74 -8.75
C LEU A 115 -5.19 10.41 -8.71
N GLU A 116 -4.72 9.45 -9.51
CA GLU A 116 -5.22 8.09 -9.54
C GLU A 116 -4.08 7.10 -9.27
N ILE A 117 -4.32 6.12 -8.41
CA ILE A 117 -3.34 5.07 -8.08
C ILE A 117 -3.96 3.72 -8.41
N ASN A 118 -3.37 3.02 -9.38
CA ASN A 118 -3.70 1.64 -9.70
C ASN A 118 -2.58 0.74 -9.17
N SER A 119 -2.89 -0.23 -8.31
CA SER A 119 -1.87 -1.04 -7.64
C SER A 119 -2.30 -2.50 -7.54
N ILE A 120 -1.36 -3.41 -7.85
CA ILE A 120 -1.50 -4.85 -7.65
C ILE A 120 -0.43 -5.31 -6.68
N ILE A 121 -0.85 -5.89 -5.56
CA ILE A 121 0.03 -6.43 -4.52
C ILE A 121 -0.11 -7.94 -4.51
N ASN A 122 1.00 -8.65 -4.72
CA ASN A 122 1.10 -10.10 -4.55
C ASN A 122 1.82 -10.39 -3.23
N ILE A 123 1.09 -10.85 -2.23
CA ILE A 123 1.63 -11.20 -0.92
C ILE A 123 2.27 -12.58 -1.02
N GLU A 124 3.53 -12.70 -0.61
CA GLU A 124 4.30 -13.95 -0.60
C GLU A 124 4.30 -14.59 0.79
N ASP A 125 4.47 -13.78 1.84
CA ASP A 125 4.40 -14.22 3.23
C ASP A 125 3.51 -13.28 4.03
N LEU A 126 2.66 -13.82 4.89
CA LEU A 126 1.74 -13.05 5.72
C LEU A 126 1.59 -13.69 7.10
N ASN A 127 2.00 -12.95 8.13
CA ASN A 127 1.62 -13.27 9.50
C ASN A 127 0.35 -12.48 9.85
N PHE A 128 -0.77 -13.20 10.02
CA PHE A 128 -2.08 -12.61 10.30
C PHE A 128 -2.14 -11.79 11.61
N GLU A 129 -1.18 -11.95 12.52
CA GLU A 129 -1.05 -11.11 13.72
C GLU A 129 -0.90 -9.60 13.41
N ILE A 130 -0.46 -9.26 12.19
CA ILE A 130 -0.35 -7.85 11.76
C ILE A 130 -1.72 -7.15 11.80
N PHE A 131 -2.81 -7.87 11.53
CA PHE A 131 -4.17 -7.30 11.51
C PHE A 131 -4.65 -6.88 12.89
N LYS A 132 -4.18 -7.52 13.97
CA LYS A 132 -4.50 -7.12 15.34
C LYS A 132 -3.93 -5.74 15.71
N LYS A 133 -2.93 -5.28 14.94
CA LYS A 133 -2.23 -3.99 15.17
C LYS A 133 -2.70 -2.87 14.26
N LEU A 134 -3.63 -3.17 13.33
CA LEU A 134 -4.19 -2.14 12.45
C LEU A 134 -5.12 -1.22 13.25
N ASN A 135 -4.75 0.05 13.32
CA ASN A 135 -5.59 1.09 13.90
C ASN A 135 -6.34 1.83 12.79
N LEU A 136 -7.59 1.46 12.58
CA LEU A 136 -8.47 2.04 11.56
C LEU A 136 -8.77 3.52 11.84
N GLU A 137 -8.85 3.95 13.09
CA GLU A 137 -9.12 5.35 13.46
C GLU A 137 -8.04 6.30 12.91
N ARG A 138 -6.76 5.86 12.93
CA ARG A 138 -5.66 6.64 12.35
C ARG A 138 -5.80 6.83 10.84
N LEU A 139 -6.36 5.85 10.14
CA LEU A 139 -6.64 5.95 8.70
C LEU A 139 -7.82 6.89 8.44
N LEU A 140 -8.89 6.75 9.20
CA LEU A 140 -10.10 7.60 9.08
C LEU A 140 -9.82 9.06 9.43
N GLY A 141 -8.85 9.35 10.30
CA GLY A 141 -8.41 10.70 10.62
C GLY A 141 -7.80 11.50 9.45
N LYS A 142 -7.58 10.87 8.29
CA LYS A 142 -7.00 11.49 7.08
C LYS A 142 -8.04 11.83 6.00
N LYS A 143 -9.24 12.26 6.40
CA LYS A 143 -10.38 12.54 5.49
C LYS A 143 -10.01 13.43 4.29
N ASN A 144 -9.17 14.44 4.47
CA ASN A 144 -8.76 15.34 3.38
C ASN A 144 -8.00 14.62 2.26
N ILE A 145 -7.14 13.66 2.61
CA ILE A 145 -6.39 12.86 1.64
C ILE A 145 -7.34 11.89 0.93
N ILE A 146 -8.22 11.24 1.70
CA ILE A 146 -9.18 10.25 1.19
C ILE A 146 -10.14 10.88 0.17
N LYS A 147 -10.55 12.12 0.40
CA LYS A 147 -11.46 12.84 -0.49
C LYS A 147 -10.88 13.09 -1.90
N GLU A 148 -9.58 13.31 -1.99
CA GLU A 148 -8.90 13.65 -3.26
C GLU A 148 -8.22 12.44 -3.90
N LEU A 149 -8.25 11.28 -3.24
CA LEU A 149 -7.58 10.07 -3.69
C LEU A 149 -8.53 9.17 -4.49
N ASN A 150 -8.13 8.83 -5.71
CA ASN A 150 -8.70 7.74 -6.47
C ASN A 150 -7.73 6.56 -6.44
N LEU A 151 -8.18 5.42 -5.94
CA LEU A 151 -7.34 4.24 -5.73
C LEU A 151 -8.07 3.00 -6.22
N LYS A 152 -7.47 2.27 -7.18
CA LYS A 152 -7.84 0.90 -7.53
C LYS A 152 -6.74 -0.04 -7.07
N LYS A 153 -7.07 -0.92 -6.15
CA LYS A 153 -6.09 -1.82 -5.54
C LYS A 153 -6.57 -3.26 -5.61
N GLU A 154 -5.68 -4.13 -6.06
CA GLU A 154 -5.88 -5.56 -5.99
C GLU A 154 -4.80 -6.17 -5.09
N ILE A 155 -5.21 -6.98 -4.11
CA ILE A 155 -4.33 -7.69 -3.19
C ILE A 155 -4.59 -9.17 -3.37
N ILE A 156 -3.54 -9.90 -3.76
CA ILE A 156 -3.55 -11.33 -4.02
C ILE A 156 -2.64 -11.98 -2.98
N TYR A 157 -3.16 -12.98 -2.30
CA TYR A 157 -2.41 -13.84 -1.39
C TYR A 157 -2.68 -15.29 -1.73
N LYS A 158 -1.64 -16.09 -1.76
CA LYS A 158 -1.72 -17.54 -1.89
C LYS A 158 -0.79 -18.17 -0.86
N SER A 159 -1.36 -18.95 0.02
CA SER A 159 -0.62 -19.68 1.06
C SER A 159 0.37 -20.65 0.43
N ASN A 160 1.54 -20.80 1.05
CA ASN A 160 2.46 -21.87 0.70
C ASN A 160 1.87 -23.22 1.13
N LYS A 161 2.06 -24.26 0.31
CA LYS A 161 1.57 -25.63 0.59
C LYS A 161 1.98 -26.22 1.94
N PHE A 162 2.99 -25.63 2.58
CA PHE A 162 3.54 -26.06 3.87
C PHE A 162 3.12 -25.17 5.05
N SER A 163 2.32 -24.13 4.81
CA SER A 163 1.82 -23.29 5.89
C SER A 163 0.51 -23.85 6.43
N ASN A 164 0.34 -23.79 7.75
CA ASN A 164 -0.93 -24.10 8.42
C ASN A 164 -1.85 -22.87 8.44
N ASP A 165 -1.81 -22.06 7.38
CA ASP A 165 -2.62 -20.85 7.30
C ASP A 165 -4.09 -21.22 7.12
N LEU A 166 -4.95 -20.56 7.88
CA LEU A 166 -6.39 -20.74 7.79
C LEU A 166 -6.93 -20.33 6.41
N ILE A 167 -6.31 -19.30 5.81
CA ILE A 167 -6.68 -18.78 4.48
C ILE A 167 -5.69 -19.34 3.47
N GLU A 168 -6.17 -20.13 2.52
CA GLU A 168 -5.38 -20.76 1.46
C GLU A 168 -5.14 -19.82 0.29
N ASP A 169 -6.17 -19.08 -0.10
CA ASP A 169 -6.13 -18.11 -1.19
C ASP A 169 -6.99 -16.89 -0.84
N MET A 170 -6.56 -15.72 -1.22
CA MET A 170 -7.32 -14.48 -1.05
C MET A 170 -7.10 -13.53 -2.22
N ASN A 171 -8.20 -13.00 -2.73
CA ASN A 171 -8.19 -11.88 -3.66
C ASN A 171 -9.10 -10.76 -3.10
N LEU A 172 -8.52 -9.60 -2.85
CA LEU A 172 -9.23 -8.42 -2.37
C LEU A 172 -9.06 -7.29 -3.40
N LYS A 173 -10.17 -6.87 -4.01
CA LYS A 173 -10.22 -5.70 -4.87
C LYS A 173 -10.88 -4.54 -4.13
N ILE A 174 -10.26 -3.39 -4.17
CA ILE A 174 -10.74 -2.15 -3.57
C ILE A 174 -10.76 -1.07 -4.64
N ASP A 175 -11.88 -0.41 -4.76
CA ASP A 175 -12.06 0.79 -5.60
C ASP A 175 -12.48 1.94 -4.67
N LEU A 176 -11.60 2.92 -4.50
CA LEU A 176 -11.83 4.12 -3.72
C LEU A 176 -11.88 5.31 -4.66
N ALA A 177 -12.99 6.01 -4.67
CA ALA A 177 -13.15 7.24 -5.43
C ALA A 177 -13.97 8.26 -4.63
N TYR A 178 -13.46 9.48 -4.54
CA TYR A 178 -14.14 10.60 -3.85
C TYR A 178 -14.63 10.23 -2.43
N GLY A 179 -13.82 9.48 -1.70
CA GLY A 179 -14.13 9.05 -0.34
C GLY A 179 -15.07 7.86 -0.22
N ARG A 180 -15.61 7.34 -1.32
CA ARG A 180 -16.42 6.12 -1.34
C ARG A 180 -15.55 4.94 -1.71
N ALA A 181 -15.53 3.92 -0.86
CA ALA A 181 -14.80 2.69 -1.11
C ALA A 181 -15.77 1.54 -1.36
N ASN A 182 -15.58 0.85 -2.49
CA ASN A 182 -16.21 -0.43 -2.78
C ASN A 182 -15.17 -1.51 -2.70
N TYR A 183 -15.53 -2.68 -2.20
CA TYR A 183 -14.62 -3.81 -2.20
C TYR A 183 -15.30 -5.11 -2.60
N VAL A 184 -14.52 -5.98 -3.19
CA VAL A 184 -14.85 -7.39 -3.43
C VAL A 184 -13.73 -8.22 -2.83
N LYS A 185 -14.06 -9.07 -1.87
CA LYS A 185 -13.13 -9.98 -1.23
C LYS A 185 -13.55 -11.42 -1.52
N LYS A 186 -12.63 -12.22 -2.06
CA LYS A 186 -12.77 -13.67 -2.22
C LYS A 186 -11.67 -14.33 -1.43
N PHE A 187 -11.98 -15.40 -0.70
CA PHE A 187 -10.97 -16.17 0.01
C PHE A 187 -11.41 -17.63 0.17
N LEU A 188 -10.42 -18.50 0.15
CA LEU A 188 -10.58 -19.94 0.25
C LEU A 188 -10.16 -20.40 1.66
N ILE A 189 -11.04 -21.15 2.32
CA ILE A 189 -10.77 -21.76 3.63
C ILE A 189 -11.26 -23.21 3.57
N SER A 190 -10.37 -24.17 3.73
CA SER A 190 -10.66 -25.60 3.70
C SER A 190 -11.54 -25.99 2.50
N ASP A 191 -11.13 -25.58 1.30
CA ASP A 191 -11.82 -25.77 0.02
C ASP A 191 -13.19 -25.06 -0.11
N ASN A 192 -13.59 -24.24 0.85
CA ASN A 192 -14.83 -23.48 0.77
C ASN A 192 -14.54 -22.04 0.32
N LEU A 193 -15.28 -21.59 -0.69
CA LEU A 193 -15.11 -20.25 -1.25
C LEU A 193 -16.05 -19.24 -0.57
N PHE A 194 -15.46 -18.25 0.06
CA PHE A 194 -16.15 -17.10 0.64
C PHE A 194 -16.04 -15.92 -0.31
N LYS A 195 -17.16 -15.29 -0.62
CA LYS A 195 -17.22 -14.07 -1.41
C LYS A 195 -17.97 -13.00 -0.66
N CYS A 196 -17.31 -11.90 -0.35
CA CYS A 196 -17.92 -10.73 0.28
C CYS A 196 -17.80 -9.53 -0.66
N VAL A 197 -18.89 -8.79 -0.78
CA VAL A 197 -18.94 -7.48 -1.44
C VAL A 197 -19.39 -6.45 -0.43
N GLY A 198 -18.86 -5.25 -0.51
CA GLY A 198 -19.27 -4.21 0.42
C GLY A 198 -18.86 -2.82 -0.03
N ASN A 199 -19.41 -1.85 0.66
CA ASN A 199 -19.13 -0.45 0.43
C ASN A 199 -19.12 0.34 1.74
N ILE A 200 -18.41 1.46 1.73
CA ILE A 200 -18.33 2.40 2.83
C ILE A 200 -18.14 3.83 2.28
N ASN A 201 -18.84 4.79 2.86
CA ASN A 201 -18.56 6.19 2.64
C ASN A 201 -17.67 6.72 3.78
N LEU A 202 -16.38 6.92 3.50
CA LEU A 202 -15.38 7.33 4.48
C LEU A 202 -15.48 8.81 4.88
N LEU A 203 -16.30 9.61 4.17
CA LEU A 203 -16.49 11.03 4.45
C LEU A 203 -17.64 11.30 5.41
N ASP A 204 -18.48 10.32 5.66
CA ASP A 204 -19.56 10.45 6.63
C ASP A 204 -18.99 10.74 8.04
N GLU A 205 -19.78 11.36 8.88
CA GLU A 205 -19.41 11.61 10.28
C GLU A 205 -19.20 10.28 11.02
N PHE A 206 -20.09 9.31 10.77
CA PHE A 206 -20.03 7.94 11.27
C PHE A 206 -20.02 6.97 10.07
N PRO A 207 -18.83 6.63 9.53
CA PRO A 207 -18.73 5.73 8.38
C PRO A 207 -19.32 4.35 8.69
N LEU A 208 -20.34 3.95 7.95
CA LEU A 208 -20.95 2.61 8.08
C LEU A 208 -20.44 1.71 6.96
N LEU A 209 -20.00 0.53 7.33
CA LEU A 209 -19.63 -0.53 6.41
C LEU A 209 -20.85 -1.40 6.11
N PHE A 210 -21.32 -1.36 4.87
CA PHE A 210 -22.32 -2.30 4.36
C PHE A 210 -21.60 -3.44 3.66
N PHE A 211 -21.99 -4.68 3.96
CA PHE A 211 -21.42 -5.84 3.28
C PHE A 211 -22.42 -6.98 3.17
N ASP A 212 -22.26 -7.77 2.14
CA ASP A 212 -22.97 -9.02 1.90
C ASP A 212 -21.95 -10.12 1.58
N CYS A 213 -22.13 -11.30 2.20
CA CYS A 213 -21.22 -12.41 2.05
C CYS A 213 -21.98 -13.69 1.69
N SER A 214 -21.48 -14.39 0.69
CA SER A 214 -21.94 -15.73 0.30
C SER A 214 -20.82 -16.75 0.50
N VAL A 215 -21.20 -18.00 0.73
CA VAL A 215 -20.29 -19.13 0.89
C VAL A 215 -20.68 -20.25 -0.04
N GLU A 216 -19.76 -20.69 -0.88
CA GLU A 216 -19.89 -21.88 -1.69
C GLU A 216 -19.22 -23.05 -0.95
N LEU A 217 -20.05 -24.01 -0.50
CA LEU A 217 -19.60 -25.12 0.33
C LEU A 217 -19.17 -26.31 -0.53
N ASN A 218 -17.88 -26.55 -0.60
CA ASN A 218 -17.33 -27.76 -1.22
C ASN A 218 -16.97 -28.83 -0.16
N ASN A 219 -16.76 -28.42 1.09
CA ASN A 219 -16.36 -29.31 2.17
C ASN A 219 -17.11 -29.00 3.47
N ASN A 220 -18.03 -29.88 3.86
CA ASN A 220 -18.84 -29.72 5.06
C ASN A 220 -18.06 -29.95 6.38
N LYS A 221 -16.82 -30.49 6.33
CA LYS A 221 -16.03 -30.75 7.54
C LYS A 221 -15.69 -29.48 8.29
N PHE A 222 -15.51 -28.36 7.59
CA PHE A 222 -15.21 -27.07 8.19
C PHE A 222 -16.29 -26.65 9.20
N PHE A 223 -17.58 -26.79 8.86
CA PHE A 223 -18.68 -26.38 9.72
C PHE A 223 -18.99 -27.36 10.85
N LYS A 224 -18.60 -28.62 10.74
CA LYS A 224 -18.78 -29.60 11.84
C LYS A 224 -17.95 -29.22 13.08
N ASN A 225 -16.85 -28.51 12.91
CA ASN A 225 -15.99 -28.06 13.99
C ASN A 225 -16.41 -26.69 14.57
N PHE A 226 -17.22 -25.93 13.84
CA PHE A 226 -17.85 -24.71 14.32
C PHE A 226 -19.26 -25.04 14.83
N SER A 227 -19.38 -25.50 16.06
CA SER A 227 -20.66 -25.50 16.73
C SER A 227 -21.06 -24.05 17.03
N ILE A 228 -21.67 -23.40 16.03
CA ILE A 228 -22.40 -22.16 16.30
C ILE A 228 -23.57 -22.57 17.19
N ARG A 229 -23.47 -22.34 18.48
CA ARG A 229 -24.63 -22.34 19.40
C ARG A 229 -25.46 -21.11 19.05
N SER A 230 -26.17 -21.16 17.93
CA SER A 230 -27.26 -20.26 17.63
C SER A 230 -28.48 -20.82 18.38
N ASN A 231 -29.00 -20.04 19.32
CA ASN A 231 -30.28 -20.31 19.93
C ASN A 231 -31.47 -20.13 18.96
N ASN A 232 -31.21 -19.81 17.72
CA ASN A 232 -32.22 -19.71 16.68
C ASN A 232 -32.27 -21.02 15.91
N LYS A 233 -33.37 -21.74 16.10
CA LYS A 233 -33.74 -22.91 15.31
C LYS A 233 -33.84 -22.48 13.83
N PHE A 234 -32.84 -22.78 13.02
CA PHE A 234 -33.01 -22.84 11.58
C PHE A 234 -33.97 -23.99 11.29
N LYS A 235 -35.16 -23.65 10.83
CA LYS A 235 -36.03 -24.65 10.17
C LYS A 235 -35.45 -24.84 8.75
N PRO A 236 -35.41 -26.11 8.26
CA PRO A 236 -34.94 -26.41 6.89
C PRO A 236 -35.88 -25.81 5.84
#